data_6f38f6f53aabdc692790e311a901ec49
#
_entry.id   6f38f6f53aabdc692790e311a901ec49
#
_cell.length_a   1.000
_cell.length_b   1.000
_cell.length_c   1.000
_cell.angle_alpha   90.00
_cell.angle_beta   90.00
_cell.angle_gamma   90.00
#
_symmetry.space_group_name_H-M   'P 1'
#
loop_
_entity.id
_entity.type
_entity.pdbx_description
1 polymer ?
#
loop_
_entity_poly.entity_id
_entity_poly.type
_entity_poly.pdbx_seq_one_letter_code
_entity_poly.pdbx_strand_id
1 'polypeptide(L)'
;MEISKNNLVIIPNNISAEDYSRLLYGLTKTSKFEDGLWKVNNFHKLLLYCADFNLEGIGKCKYDLYNYQKTAVKELLDIDNGSLIVASCGAGKTLIAIDLYLELLSRNKIKGPGLIVVKSSLKVQWFHEVKKFSDLVPSILETSAKAKKKFDEQFNGDLLICNYETLNDEKVRDRLLSMKIEYIFADEVQYVKNYQAKRSKSLYEFNNVKYTFGATATPIQKNPRDIFGIFRFVKKDLFTNINKFDKRYVKKNSLGFIIGSRNEKELTDLISPNLIVRTKEEVSSHLPKLIVSQKYCNLGPKTQKASDQLLEEIADLKAQQEAMMDRFKNIDEARKNEDFNKIDNLILMKQTFAQELAITDELLRFGDSNAGKEYVTNEKSQKIELFLDLVESILSEGEKVVVFSKYRSLQNILDMHLENRFKGIKICHINGMMDSEKRFEQVRLFNETNDYNIIIMSNAGAEGEHFMPSLNFLN
;
A
#
# COMPACT_ATOMS: atom_id res chain seq x y z
N MET A 1 -31.75 -8.10 19.21
CA MET A 1 -30.57 -8.99 19.41
C MET A 1 -29.36 -8.09 19.50
N GLU A 2 -28.58 -8.20 20.54
CA GLU A 2 -27.42 -7.36 20.78
C GLU A 2 -26.16 -8.21 20.64
N ILE A 3 -25.16 -7.68 19.97
CA ILE A 3 -23.87 -8.36 19.80
C ILE A 3 -22.84 -7.57 20.57
N SER A 4 -22.26 -8.23 21.57
CA SER A 4 -21.28 -7.61 22.46
C SER A 4 -19.93 -7.39 21.76
N LYS A 5 -19.06 -6.59 22.38
CA LYS A 5 -17.67 -6.30 21.94
C LYS A 5 -16.81 -7.53 21.63
N ASN A 6 -17.23 -8.74 22.04
CA ASN A 6 -16.48 -9.98 21.84
C ASN A 6 -17.15 -10.93 20.83
N ASN A 7 -17.97 -10.41 19.90
CA ASN A 7 -18.76 -11.21 18.97
C ASN A 7 -19.73 -12.20 19.66
N LEU A 8 -20.21 -11.84 20.84
CA LEU A 8 -21.15 -12.65 21.61
C LEU A 8 -22.58 -12.19 21.29
N VAL A 9 -23.46 -13.15 21.03
CA VAL A 9 -24.86 -12.86 20.72
C VAL A 9 -25.67 -12.91 22.00
N ILE A 10 -26.34 -11.82 22.30
CA ILE A 10 -27.34 -11.73 23.39
C ILE A 10 -28.73 -11.90 22.76
N ILE A 11 -29.42 -12.96 23.13
CA ILE A 11 -30.75 -13.27 22.63
C ILE A 11 -31.77 -12.50 23.48
N PRO A 12 -32.66 -11.68 22.91
CA PRO A 12 -33.71 -10.99 23.66
C PRO A 12 -34.69 -11.96 24.30
N ASN A 13 -35.18 -11.63 25.50
CA ASN A 13 -36.13 -12.48 26.22
C ASN A 13 -37.54 -12.53 25.59
N ASN A 14 -37.84 -11.69 24.60
CA ASN A 14 -39.18 -11.51 23.97
C ASN A 14 -39.14 -11.86 22.47
N ILE A 15 -38.39 -12.84 22.09
CA ILE A 15 -38.36 -13.35 20.71
C ILE A 15 -39.43 -14.44 20.53
N SER A 16 -40.06 -14.51 19.35
CA SER A 16 -41.02 -15.57 19.05
C SER A 16 -40.34 -16.95 19.02
N ALA A 17 -41.07 -18.02 19.28
CA ALA A 17 -40.51 -19.39 19.27
C ALA A 17 -39.96 -19.78 17.88
N GLU A 18 -40.58 -19.27 16.80
CA GLU A 18 -40.18 -19.51 15.42
C GLU A 18 -38.87 -18.76 15.12
N ASP A 19 -38.81 -17.51 15.50
CA ASP A 19 -37.61 -16.69 15.33
C ASP A 19 -36.44 -17.19 16.20
N TYR A 20 -36.73 -17.63 17.42
CA TYR A 20 -35.73 -18.28 18.28
C TYR A 20 -35.15 -19.54 17.62
N SER A 21 -36.01 -20.38 17.03
CA SER A 21 -35.56 -21.59 16.34
C SER A 21 -34.69 -21.27 15.10
N ARG A 22 -35.09 -20.26 14.32
CA ARG A 22 -34.26 -19.78 13.17
C ARG A 22 -32.93 -19.21 13.61
N LEU A 23 -32.93 -18.38 14.65
CA LEU A 23 -31.70 -17.81 15.22
C LEU A 23 -30.78 -18.90 15.75
N LEU A 24 -31.31 -19.85 16.50
CA LEU A 24 -30.54 -20.97 17.04
C LEU A 24 -29.93 -21.83 15.94
N TYR A 25 -30.65 -22.09 14.87
CA TYR A 25 -30.18 -22.80 13.70
C TYR A 25 -29.02 -22.00 13.02
N GLY A 26 -29.18 -20.71 12.83
CA GLY A 26 -28.14 -19.83 12.31
C GLY A 26 -26.86 -19.83 13.17
N LEU A 27 -27.04 -19.71 14.48
CA LEU A 27 -25.93 -19.72 15.46
C LEU A 27 -25.18 -21.05 15.47
N THR A 28 -25.88 -22.20 15.43
CA THR A 28 -25.23 -23.51 15.38
C THR A 28 -24.38 -23.73 14.12
N LYS A 29 -24.71 -23.05 13.02
CA LYS A 29 -23.98 -23.14 11.75
C LYS A 29 -22.83 -22.12 11.62
N THR A 30 -22.88 -21.03 12.36
CA THR A 30 -21.98 -19.88 12.17
C THR A 30 -21.18 -19.50 13.41
N SER A 31 -21.43 -20.17 14.54
CA SER A 31 -20.93 -19.75 15.84
C SER A 31 -20.54 -20.98 16.71
N LYS A 32 -19.73 -20.75 17.73
CA LYS A 32 -19.47 -21.73 18.80
C LYS A 32 -20.14 -21.26 20.08
N PHE A 33 -20.68 -22.19 20.84
CA PHE A 33 -21.22 -21.93 22.17
C PHE A 33 -20.12 -22.21 23.21
N GLU A 34 -19.66 -21.16 23.86
CA GLU A 34 -18.59 -21.22 24.87
C GLU A 34 -19.02 -20.37 26.08
N ASP A 35 -18.85 -20.88 27.30
CA ASP A 35 -19.12 -20.17 28.57
C ASP A 35 -20.53 -19.55 28.68
N GLY A 36 -21.53 -20.25 28.15
CA GLY A 36 -22.93 -19.79 28.19
C GLY A 36 -23.30 -18.76 27.13
N LEU A 37 -22.40 -18.47 26.19
CA LEU A 37 -22.58 -17.46 25.15
C LEU A 37 -22.23 -17.98 23.76
N TRP A 38 -22.91 -17.49 22.72
CA TRP A 38 -22.60 -17.80 21.33
C TRP A 38 -21.51 -16.86 20.79
N LYS A 39 -20.34 -17.43 20.45
CA LYS A 39 -19.26 -16.72 19.81
C LYS A 39 -19.39 -16.85 18.30
N VAL A 40 -19.73 -15.76 17.61
CA VAL A 40 -19.95 -15.75 16.16
C VAL A 40 -18.63 -15.86 15.42
N ASN A 41 -18.49 -16.89 14.59
CA ASN A 41 -17.32 -17.12 13.74
C ASN A 41 -17.51 -16.59 12.31
N ASN A 42 -18.76 -16.34 11.89
CA ASN A 42 -19.08 -15.78 10.58
C ASN A 42 -20.38 -14.99 10.66
N PHE A 43 -20.28 -13.72 10.84
CA PHE A 43 -21.38 -12.76 10.95
C PHE A 43 -22.27 -12.76 9.72
N HIS A 44 -21.65 -12.83 8.60
CA HIS A 44 -22.26 -12.76 7.29
C HIS A 44 -23.23 -13.92 7.07
N LYS A 45 -22.79 -15.16 7.39
CA LYS A 45 -23.70 -16.32 7.35
C LYS A 45 -24.81 -16.20 8.38
N LEU A 46 -24.54 -15.61 9.56
CA LEU A 46 -25.57 -15.39 10.57
C LEU A 46 -26.66 -14.43 10.07
N LEU A 47 -26.29 -13.35 9.38
CA LEU A 47 -27.23 -12.39 8.79
C LEU A 47 -28.19 -13.04 7.77
N LEU A 48 -27.72 -14.05 7.02
CA LEU A 48 -28.60 -14.80 6.09
C LEU A 48 -29.73 -15.55 6.80
N TYR A 49 -29.49 -15.98 8.04
CA TYR A 49 -30.50 -16.66 8.86
C TYR A 49 -31.35 -15.70 9.69
N CYS A 50 -30.85 -14.47 9.89
CA CYS A 50 -31.45 -13.46 10.75
C CYS A 50 -31.94 -12.23 9.96
N ALA A 51 -32.22 -12.36 8.66
CA ALA A 51 -32.55 -11.23 7.76
C ALA A 51 -33.77 -10.41 8.22
N ASP A 52 -34.68 -11.00 9.02
CA ASP A 52 -35.89 -10.37 9.52
C ASP A 52 -35.73 -9.77 10.93
N PHE A 53 -34.54 -9.88 11.54
CA PHE A 53 -34.28 -9.35 12.88
C PHE A 53 -33.71 -7.94 12.80
N ASN A 54 -34.20 -7.06 13.65
CA ASN A 54 -33.58 -5.77 13.89
C ASN A 54 -32.31 -5.99 14.76
N LEU A 55 -31.14 -5.98 14.11
CA LEU A 55 -29.87 -6.22 14.76
C LEU A 55 -29.30 -4.87 15.23
N GLU A 56 -29.65 -4.45 16.44
CA GLU A 56 -29.02 -3.29 17.06
C GLU A 56 -27.58 -3.59 17.45
N GLY A 57 -26.66 -2.69 17.11
CA GLY A 57 -25.23 -2.80 17.44
C GLY A 57 -24.32 -3.39 16.37
N ILE A 58 -24.87 -4.00 15.31
CA ILE A 58 -24.09 -4.40 14.12
C ILE A 58 -23.98 -3.18 13.20
N GLY A 59 -22.78 -2.94 12.70
CA GLY A 59 -22.59 -1.92 11.67
C GLY A 59 -22.08 -0.58 12.20
N LYS A 60 -21.55 -0.54 13.42
CA LYS A 60 -20.85 0.64 13.92
C LYS A 60 -19.37 0.36 14.08
N CYS A 61 -18.56 1.29 13.61
CA CYS A 61 -17.14 1.30 13.90
C CYS A 61 -16.91 1.50 15.42
N LYS A 62 -15.96 0.78 16.00
CA LYS A 62 -15.60 0.89 17.42
C LYS A 62 -14.97 2.23 17.79
N TYR A 63 -14.57 3.00 16.79
CA TYR A 63 -13.90 4.29 16.95
C TYR A 63 -14.70 5.40 16.28
N ASP A 64 -14.69 6.57 16.90
CA ASP A 64 -15.27 7.75 16.30
C ASP A 64 -14.42 8.23 15.12
N LEU A 65 -15.04 8.30 13.95
CA LEU A 65 -14.38 8.81 12.75
C LEU A 65 -14.23 10.33 12.85
N TYR A 66 -13.16 10.85 12.28
CA TYR A 66 -13.03 12.29 12.05
C TYR A 66 -14.13 12.80 11.11
N ASN A 67 -14.48 14.08 11.21
CA ASN A 67 -15.56 14.66 10.42
C ASN A 67 -15.37 14.45 8.91
N TYR A 68 -14.16 14.62 8.39
CA TYR A 68 -13.86 14.40 6.97
C TYR A 68 -14.06 12.93 6.55
N GLN A 69 -13.82 11.97 7.45
CA GLN A 69 -14.06 10.54 7.20
C GLN A 69 -15.57 10.25 7.18
N LYS A 70 -16.32 10.76 8.17
CA LYS A 70 -17.80 10.65 8.21
C LYS A 70 -18.43 11.22 6.94
N THR A 71 -17.94 12.38 6.50
CA THR A 71 -18.40 13.00 5.26
C THR A 71 -18.07 12.14 4.04
N ALA A 72 -16.84 11.56 3.98
CA ALA A 72 -16.46 10.66 2.89
C ALA A 72 -17.36 9.42 2.83
N VAL A 73 -17.63 8.77 3.96
CA VAL A 73 -18.53 7.61 4.02
C VAL A 73 -19.94 7.97 3.56
N LYS A 74 -20.47 9.12 4.00
CA LYS A 74 -21.79 9.61 3.56
C LYS A 74 -21.84 9.82 2.05
N GLU A 75 -20.87 10.52 1.48
CA GLU A 75 -20.78 10.74 0.03
C GLU A 75 -20.70 9.42 -0.74
N LEU A 76 -19.90 8.45 -0.24
CA LEU A 76 -19.77 7.12 -0.87
C LEU A 76 -21.09 6.32 -0.84
N LEU A 77 -21.88 6.48 0.21
CA LEU A 77 -23.20 5.84 0.33
C LEU A 77 -24.24 6.46 -0.64
N ASP A 78 -24.08 7.73 -0.97
CA ASP A 78 -24.97 8.45 -1.89
C ASP A 78 -24.62 8.19 -3.37
N ILE A 79 -23.41 7.67 -3.66
CA ILE A 79 -22.99 7.33 -5.02
C ILE A 79 -23.39 5.89 -5.35
N ASP A 80 -24.29 5.75 -6.34
CA ASP A 80 -24.62 4.43 -6.89
C ASP A 80 -23.46 3.90 -7.76
N ASN A 81 -22.99 2.67 -7.45
CA ASN A 81 -22.04 1.92 -8.29
C ASN A 81 -20.61 2.48 -8.42
N GLY A 82 -19.85 2.41 -7.38
CA GLY A 82 -18.39 2.51 -7.45
C GLY A 82 -17.82 3.92 -7.49
N SER A 83 -16.77 4.13 -6.70
CA SER A 83 -16.10 5.42 -6.56
C SER A 83 -14.60 5.26 -6.31
N LEU A 84 -13.86 6.28 -6.74
CA LEU A 84 -12.45 6.44 -6.43
C LEU A 84 -12.27 7.44 -5.29
N ILE A 85 -11.61 7.01 -4.23
CA ILE A 85 -11.21 7.86 -3.10
C ILE A 85 -9.77 8.30 -3.34
N VAL A 86 -9.57 9.59 -3.54
CA VAL A 86 -8.25 10.20 -3.61
C VAL A 86 -7.97 10.89 -2.28
N ALA A 87 -7.12 10.29 -1.48
CA ALA A 87 -6.78 10.82 -0.17
C ALA A 87 -5.31 10.57 0.15
N SER A 88 -4.67 11.53 0.82
CA SER A 88 -3.26 11.44 1.21
C SER A 88 -2.98 10.20 2.09
N CYS A 89 -1.70 9.83 2.18
CA CYS A 89 -1.28 8.82 3.16
C CYS A 89 -1.62 9.34 4.58
N GLY A 90 -2.04 8.42 5.45
CA GLY A 90 -2.47 8.78 6.81
C GLY A 90 -3.91 9.32 6.93
N ALA A 91 -4.64 9.50 5.84
CA ALA A 91 -6.04 9.95 5.88
C ALA A 91 -7.04 8.91 6.42
N GLY A 92 -6.56 7.74 6.87
CA GLY A 92 -7.42 6.69 7.41
C GLY A 92 -8.35 6.04 6.39
N LYS A 93 -7.87 5.82 5.14
CA LYS A 93 -8.60 5.14 4.07
C LYS A 93 -9.15 3.78 4.50
N THR A 94 -8.38 3.04 5.30
CA THR A 94 -8.79 1.74 5.87
C THR A 94 -10.03 1.87 6.75
N LEU A 95 -10.06 2.89 7.62
CA LEU A 95 -11.18 3.12 8.52
C LEU A 95 -12.45 3.53 7.74
N ILE A 96 -12.28 4.38 6.71
CA ILE A 96 -13.36 4.75 5.78
C ILE A 96 -13.94 3.50 5.11
N ALA A 97 -13.08 2.58 4.64
CA ALA A 97 -13.53 1.36 3.96
C ALA A 97 -14.28 0.41 4.89
N ILE A 98 -13.79 0.24 6.13
CA ILE A 98 -14.44 -0.62 7.13
C ILE A 98 -15.80 -0.04 7.52
N ASP A 99 -15.86 1.26 7.82
CA ASP A 99 -17.09 1.93 8.21
C ASP A 99 -18.14 1.94 7.08
N LEU A 100 -17.69 2.17 5.84
CA LEU A 100 -18.55 2.07 4.65
C LEU A 100 -19.17 0.67 4.50
N TYR A 101 -18.38 -0.39 4.71
CA TYR A 101 -18.90 -1.76 4.67
C TYR A 101 -19.94 -2.00 5.77
N LEU A 102 -19.66 -1.55 6.99
CA LEU A 102 -20.56 -1.64 8.13
C LEU A 102 -21.87 -0.87 7.90
N GLU A 103 -21.80 0.34 7.36
CA GLU A 103 -22.95 1.16 7.01
C GLU A 103 -23.82 0.51 5.92
N LEU A 104 -23.20 -0.10 4.91
CA LEU A 104 -23.93 -0.84 3.86
C LEU A 104 -24.62 -2.08 4.44
N LEU A 105 -24.00 -2.79 5.37
CA LEU A 105 -24.61 -3.92 6.09
C LEU A 105 -25.77 -3.45 6.94
N SER A 106 -25.60 -2.41 7.77
CA SER A 106 -26.63 -1.90 8.69
C SER A 106 -27.87 -1.41 7.95
N ARG A 107 -27.68 -0.91 6.72
CA ARG A 107 -28.79 -0.44 5.84
C ARG A 107 -29.38 -1.57 4.98
N ASN A 108 -29.01 -2.82 5.20
CA ASN A 108 -29.42 -3.96 4.38
C ASN A 108 -29.17 -3.78 2.86
N LYS A 109 -28.15 -2.98 2.49
CA LYS A 109 -27.76 -2.76 1.09
C LYS A 109 -26.93 -3.90 0.54
N ILE A 110 -26.19 -4.59 1.41
CA ILE A 110 -25.39 -5.79 1.14
C ILE A 110 -25.69 -6.88 2.17
N LYS A 111 -25.53 -8.13 1.76
CA LYS A 111 -25.71 -9.31 2.61
C LYS A 111 -24.56 -10.31 2.46
N GLY A 112 -23.70 -10.12 1.45
CA GLY A 112 -22.56 -10.96 1.10
C GLY A 112 -21.25 -10.53 1.79
N PRO A 113 -20.23 -11.41 1.81
CA PRO A 113 -18.90 -11.03 2.30
C PRO A 113 -18.34 -9.91 1.46
N GLY A 114 -17.53 -9.04 2.10
CA GLY A 114 -16.74 -8.03 1.42
C GLY A 114 -15.38 -8.59 1.00
N LEU A 115 -14.83 -8.06 -0.09
CA LEU A 115 -13.47 -8.36 -0.55
C LEU A 115 -12.61 -7.10 -0.45
N ILE A 116 -11.51 -7.19 0.27
CA ILE A 116 -10.48 -6.16 0.38
C ILE A 116 -9.28 -6.60 -0.44
N VAL A 117 -8.90 -5.81 -1.43
CA VAL A 117 -7.75 -6.07 -2.30
C VAL A 117 -6.66 -5.06 -1.99
N VAL A 118 -5.51 -5.54 -1.55
CA VAL A 118 -4.42 -4.69 -1.05
C VAL A 118 -3.07 -5.09 -1.64
N LYS A 119 -2.04 -4.30 -1.38
CA LYS A 119 -0.65 -4.70 -1.60
C LYS A 119 -0.29 -5.86 -0.67
N SER A 120 0.57 -6.76 -1.12
CA SER A 120 0.96 -7.97 -0.35
C SER A 120 1.47 -7.64 1.06
N SER A 121 2.23 -6.56 1.23
CA SER A 121 2.75 -6.11 2.52
C SER A 121 1.67 -5.66 3.51
N LEU A 122 0.49 -5.27 3.04
CA LEU A 122 -0.57 -4.67 3.85
C LEU A 122 -1.62 -5.67 4.34
N LYS A 123 -1.62 -6.93 3.86
CA LYS A 123 -2.64 -7.92 4.23
C LYS A 123 -2.79 -8.11 5.73
N VAL A 124 -1.67 -8.31 6.43
CA VAL A 124 -1.64 -8.54 7.88
C VAL A 124 -2.10 -7.30 8.64
N GLN A 125 -1.66 -6.12 8.21
CA GLN A 125 -2.09 -4.86 8.79
C GLN A 125 -3.61 -4.68 8.66
N TRP A 126 -4.17 -4.86 7.46
CA TRP A 126 -5.62 -4.78 7.24
C TRP A 126 -6.39 -5.77 8.11
N PHE A 127 -5.87 -6.99 8.26
CA PHE A 127 -6.45 -8.00 9.16
C PHE A 127 -6.55 -7.49 10.60
N HIS A 128 -5.48 -6.91 11.12
CA HIS A 128 -5.47 -6.36 12.48
C HIS A 128 -6.33 -5.10 12.61
N GLU A 129 -6.35 -4.24 11.60
CA GLU A 129 -7.19 -3.04 11.60
C GLU A 129 -8.67 -3.38 11.57
N VAL A 130 -9.11 -4.35 10.76
CA VAL A 130 -10.50 -4.83 10.78
C VAL A 130 -10.89 -5.31 12.17
N LYS A 131 -10.06 -6.12 12.83
CA LYS A 131 -10.30 -6.57 14.22
C LYS A 131 -10.32 -5.44 15.23
N LYS A 132 -9.46 -4.45 15.05
CA LYS A 132 -9.35 -3.30 15.94
C LYS A 132 -10.57 -2.40 15.83
N PHE A 133 -11.02 -2.12 14.62
CA PHE A 133 -12.05 -1.11 14.36
C PHE A 133 -13.47 -1.65 14.26
N SER A 134 -13.64 -2.97 14.17
CA SER A 134 -14.96 -3.61 14.03
C SER A 134 -15.04 -4.95 14.77
N ASP A 135 -16.24 -5.51 14.81
CA ASP A 135 -16.49 -6.88 15.28
C ASP A 135 -16.52 -7.89 14.12
N LEU A 136 -16.19 -7.46 12.91
CA LEU A 136 -16.11 -8.33 11.74
C LEU A 136 -15.00 -9.36 11.88
N VAL A 137 -15.20 -10.51 11.27
CA VAL A 137 -14.21 -11.59 11.18
C VAL A 137 -13.43 -11.45 9.88
N PRO A 138 -12.20 -10.91 9.89
CA PRO A 138 -11.37 -10.88 8.69
C PRO A 138 -10.76 -12.24 8.38
N SER A 139 -10.56 -12.54 7.11
CA SER A 139 -9.84 -13.72 6.66
C SER A 139 -8.86 -13.38 5.54
N ILE A 140 -7.60 -13.83 5.68
CA ILE A 140 -6.57 -13.61 4.65
C ILE A 140 -6.60 -14.77 3.66
N LEU A 141 -6.71 -14.44 2.37
CA LEU A 141 -6.63 -15.41 1.28
C LEU A 141 -5.18 -15.54 0.80
N GLU A 142 -4.70 -16.77 0.75
CA GLU A 142 -3.34 -17.11 0.34
C GLU A 142 -3.32 -18.25 -0.67
N THR A 143 -2.26 -18.27 -1.50
CA THR A 143 -2.01 -19.29 -2.52
C THR A 143 -0.86 -20.23 -2.16
N SER A 144 -0.29 -20.11 -0.96
CA SER A 144 0.81 -20.94 -0.49
C SER A 144 0.43 -22.43 -0.40
N ALA A 145 1.41 -23.32 -0.45
CA ALA A 145 1.18 -24.77 -0.34
C ALA A 145 0.49 -25.14 1.00
N LYS A 146 0.76 -24.36 2.07
CA LYS A 146 0.15 -24.52 3.39
C LYS A 146 -1.34 -24.11 3.36
N ALA A 147 -1.65 -23.03 2.68
CA ALA A 147 -3.01 -22.52 2.53
C ALA A 147 -3.89 -23.42 1.65
N LYS A 148 -3.30 -24.11 0.67
CA LYS A 148 -4.02 -25.09 -0.16
C LYS A 148 -4.60 -26.27 0.62
N LYS A 149 -4.02 -26.64 1.78
CA LYS A 149 -4.53 -27.69 2.65
C LYS A 149 -5.81 -27.29 3.40
N LYS A 150 -6.03 -25.99 3.57
CA LYS A 150 -7.18 -25.40 4.28
C LYS A 150 -7.92 -24.39 3.39
N PHE A 151 -8.03 -24.74 2.10
CA PHE A 151 -8.52 -23.82 1.08
C PHE A 151 -9.89 -23.23 1.43
N ASP A 152 -10.86 -24.07 1.78
CA ASP A 152 -12.23 -23.62 2.05
C ASP A 152 -12.36 -22.83 3.37
N GLU A 153 -11.50 -23.07 4.35
CA GLU A 153 -11.53 -22.35 5.62
C GLU A 153 -11.22 -20.85 5.46
N GLN A 154 -10.42 -20.48 4.45
CA GLN A 154 -10.05 -19.08 4.18
C GLN A 154 -11.23 -18.21 3.73
N PHE A 155 -12.33 -18.81 3.27
CA PHE A 155 -13.49 -18.10 2.74
C PHE A 155 -14.61 -17.93 3.77
N ASN A 156 -14.33 -18.13 5.04
CA ASN A 156 -15.34 -18.07 6.11
C ASN A 156 -15.41 -16.70 6.83
N GLY A 157 -14.62 -15.71 6.42
CA GLY A 157 -14.64 -14.37 7.01
C GLY A 157 -15.79 -13.48 6.48
N ASP A 158 -16.11 -12.42 7.23
CA ASP A 158 -17.01 -11.35 6.81
C ASP A 158 -16.33 -10.41 5.80
N LEU A 159 -15.03 -10.15 6.01
CA LEU A 159 -14.15 -9.44 5.10
C LEU A 159 -13.00 -10.35 4.68
N LEU A 160 -12.96 -10.67 3.39
CA LEU A 160 -11.90 -11.46 2.77
C LEU A 160 -10.81 -10.51 2.30
N ILE A 161 -9.57 -10.75 2.70
CA ILE A 161 -8.42 -9.89 2.40
C ILE A 161 -7.47 -10.65 1.49
N CYS A 162 -7.16 -10.10 0.33
CA CYS A 162 -6.18 -10.68 -0.59
C CYS A 162 -5.26 -9.60 -1.18
N ASN A 163 -4.16 -10.02 -1.80
CA ASN A 163 -3.40 -9.10 -2.63
C ASN A 163 -3.81 -9.24 -4.11
N TYR A 164 -3.41 -8.25 -4.90
CA TYR A 164 -3.71 -8.20 -6.34
C TYR A 164 -3.25 -9.45 -7.09
N GLU A 165 -2.10 -10.02 -6.71
CA GLU A 165 -1.52 -11.21 -7.33
C GLU A 165 -2.26 -12.49 -6.94
N THR A 166 -2.88 -12.55 -5.76
CA THR A 166 -3.71 -13.69 -5.33
C THR A 166 -4.89 -13.90 -6.28
N LEU A 167 -5.46 -12.84 -6.85
CA LEU A 167 -6.53 -12.93 -7.84
C LEU A 167 -6.09 -13.53 -9.18
N ASN A 168 -4.77 -13.66 -9.42
CA ASN A 168 -4.25 -14.36 -10.60
C ASN A 168 -4.32 -15.89 -10.48
N ASP A 169 -4.55 -16.43 -9.28
CA ASP A 169 -4.84 -17.83 -9.06
C ASP A 169 -6.30 -18.14 -9.42
N GLU A 170 -6.52 -18.97 -10.40
CA GLU A 170 -7.85 -19.27 -10.95
C GLU A 170 -8.77 -19.89 -9.91
N LYS A 171 -8.26 -20.79 -9.07
CA LYS A 171 -9.07 -21.46 -8.03
C LYS A 171 -9.60 -20.48 -7.01
N VAL A 172 -8.76 -19.54 -6.56
CA VAL A 172 -9.15 -18.48 -5.62
C VAL A 172 -10.17 -17.56 -6.29
N ARG A 173 -9.90 -17.13 -7.51
CA ARG A 173 -10.78 -16.24 -8.27
C ARG A 173 -12.15 -16.87 -8.53
N ASP A 174 -12.19 -18.11 -9.02
CA ASP A 174 -13.44 -18.82 -9.30
C ASP A 174 -14.25 -19.04 -8.01
N ARG A 175 -13.57 -19.35 -6.91
CA ARG A 175 -14.23 -19.45 -5.62
C ARG A 175 -14.86 -18.14 -5.19
N LEU A 176 -14.13 -17.02 -5.31
CA LEU A 176 -14.63 -15.68 -5.01
C LEU A 176 -15.81 -15.29 -5.92
N LEU A 177 -15.73 -15.59 -7.21
CA LEU A 177 -16.82 -15.34 -8.18
C LEU A 177 -18.06 -16.17 -7.88
N SER A 178 -17.90 -17.38 -7.34
CA SER A 178 -19.02 -18.23 -6.91
C SER A 178 -19.70 -17.74 -5.62
N MET A 179 -19.02 -16.89 -4.85
CA MET A 179 -19.59 -16.25 -3.65
C MET A 179 -20.38 -15.01 -4.07
N LYS A 180 -21.44 -14.70 -3.35
CA LYS A 180 -22.21 -13.46 -3.57
C LYS A 180 -21.49 -12.27 -2.93
N ILE A 181 -20.32 -11.92 -3.46
CA ILE A 181 -19.61 -10.71 -3.04
C ILE A 181 -20.36 -9.51 -3.59
N GLU A 182 -20.73 -8.58 -2.72
CA GLU A 182 -21.47 -7.37 -3.07
C GLU A 182 -20.67 -6.08 -2.81
N TYR A 183 -19.50 -6.22 -2.15
CA TYR A 183 -18.61 -5.11 -1.80
C TYR A 183 -17.16 -5.48 -2.12
N ILE A 184 -16.47 -4.62 -2.85
CA ILE A 184 -15.01 -4.71 -3.07
C ILE A 184 -14.38 -3.36 -2.81
N PHE A 185 -13.33 -3.36 -2.01
CA PHE A 185 -12.48 -2.20 -1.80
C PHE A 185 -11.04 -2.53 -2.20
N ALA A 186 -10.51 -1.80 -3.17
CA ALA A 186 -9.13 -1.94 -3.65
C ALA A 186 -8.28 -0.78 -3.12
N ASP A 187 -7.41 -1.08 -2.15
CA ASP A 187 -6.45 -0.11 -1.61
C ASP A 187 -5.23 -0.02 -2.53
N GLU A 188 -4.64 1.18 -2.63
CA GLU A 188 -3.57 1.50 -3.58
C GLU A 188 -3.95 1.08 -5.02
N VAL A 189 -5.16 1.48 -5.44
CA VAL A 189 -5.77 1.02 -6.71
C VAL A 189 -4.97 1.39 -7.96
N GLN A 190 -3.99 2.30 -7.88
CA GLN A 190 -3.03 2.56 -8.97
C GLN A 190 -2.22 1.31 -9.37
N TYR A 191 -2.24 0.24 -8.59
CA TYR A 191 -1.69 -1.07 -8.98
C TYR A 191 -2.33 -1.65 -10.24
N VAL A 192 -3.58 -1.25 -10.56
CA VAL A 192 -4.29 -1.67 -11.78
C VAL A 192 -4.30 -0.61 -12.91
N LYS A 193 -3.50 0.45 -12.80
CA LYS A 193 -3.37 1.50 -13.84
C LYS A 193 -3.00 0.95 -15.22
N ASN A 194 -2.18 -0.11 -15.27
CA ASN A 194 -1.93 -0.84 -16.51
C ASN A 194 -3.06 -1.86 -16.74
N TYR A 195 -4.05 -1.46 -17.53
CA TYR A 195 -5.23 -2.28 -17.83
C TYR A 195 -4.91 -3.62 -18.53
N GLN A 196 -3.73 -3.76 -19.13
CA GLN A 196 -3.30 -5.00 -19.80
C GLN A 196 -2.61 -5.99 -18.85
N ALA A 197 -2.18 -5.55 -17.67
CA ALA A 197 -1.52 -6.41 -16.71
C ALA A 197 -2.46 -7.53 -16.21
N LYS A 198 -1.90 -8.72 -15.94
CA LYS A 198 -2.66 -9.90 -15.50
C LYS A 198 -3.49 -9.58 -14.26
N ARG A 199 -2.89 -8.93 -13.24
CA ARG A 199 -3.59 -8.50 -12.02
C ARG A 199 -4.77 -7.57 -12.26
N SER A 200 -4.66 -6.66 -13.25
CA SER A 200 -5.76 -5.76 -13.62
C SER A 200 -6.91 -6.54 -14.25
N LYS A 201 -6.60 -7.43 -15.20
CA LYS A 201 -7.59 -8.29 -15.85
C LYS A 201 -8.31 -9.16 -14.85
N SER A 202 -7.58 -9.79 -13.91
CA SER A 202 -8.15 -10.62 -12.86
C SER A 202 -9.10 -9.83 -11.94
N LEU A 203 -8.77 -8.59 -11.58
CA LEU A 203 -9.65 -7.73 -10.79
C LEU A 203 -10.90 -7.31 -11.58
N TYR A 204 -10.78 -7.07 -12.91
CA TYR A 204 -11.93 -6.65 -13.73
C TYR A 204 -12.99 -7.75 -13.91
N GLU A 205 -12.69 -9.00 -13.63
CA GLU A 205 -13.69 -10.08 -13.63
C GLU A 205 -14.78 -9.87 -12.57
N PHE A 206 -14.48 -9.07 -11.53
CA PHE A 206 -15.42 -8.68 -10.47
C PHE A 206 -16.26 -7.44 -10.80
N ASN A 207 -16.25 -6.96 -12.03
CA ASN A 207 -16.96 -5.74 -12.46
C ASN A 207 -18.50 -5.80 -12.31
N ASN A 208 -19.08 -6.95 -11.98
CA ASN A 208 -20.50 -7.11 -11.73
C ASN A 208 -20.88 -6.96 -10.24
N VAL A 209 -19.87 -6.79 -9.37
CA VAL A 209 -20.11 -6.49 -7.95
C VAL A 209 -20.74 -5.11 -7.82
N LYS A 210 -21.75 -5.01 -6.97
CA LYS A 210 -22.59 -3.81 -6.86
C LYS A 210 -21.82 -2.61 -6.33
N TYR A 211 -20.99 -2.81 -5.32
CA TYR A 211 -20.22 -1.75 -4.67
C TYR A 211 -18.73 -1.99 -4.88
N THR A 212 -18.13 -1.23 -5.78
CA THR A 212 -16.70 -1.33 -6.13
C THR A 212 -16.00 0.00 -5.82
N PHE A 213 -15.11 0.00 -4.84
CA PHE A 213 -14.38 1.20 -4.41
C PHE A 213 -12.89 1.02 -4.60
N GLY A 214 -12.23 2.08 -5.03
CA GLY A 214 -10.78 2.16 -5.09
C GLY A 214 -10.27 3.31 -4.23
N ALA A 215 -9.12 3.15 -3.60
CA ALA A 215 -8.45 4.21 -2.87
C ALA A 215 -7.01 4.39 -3.34
N THR A 216 -6.55 5.62 -3.44
CA THR A 216 -5.16 5.96 -3.78
C THR A 216 -4.80 7.37 -3.32
N ALA A 217 -3.53 7.62 -3.06
CA ALA A 217 -3.02 8.98 -2.90
C ALA A 217 -2.63 9.62 -4.25
N THR A 218 -2.34 8.81 -5.28
CA THR A 218 -1.78 9.25 -6.56
C THR A 218 -2.48 8.56 -7.74
N PRO A 219 -3.64 9.05 -8.19
CA PRO A 219 -4.43 8.42 -9.25
C PRO A 219 -3.73 8.48 -10.62
N ILE A 220 -2.92 9.52 -10.86
CA ILE A 220 -2.13 9.69 -12.07
C ILE A 220 -0.65 9.71 -11.70
N GLN A 221 0.12 8.75 -12.17
CA GLN A 221 1.56 8.68 -11.92
C GLN A 221 2.40 8.96 -13.16
N LYS A 222 1.95 8.52 -14.34
CA LYS A 222 2.70 8.64 -15.59
C LYS A 222 1.95 9.41 -16.67
N ASN A 223 0.69 9.08 -16.87
CA ASN A 223 -0.10 9.66 -17.96
C ASN A 223 -1.61 9.39 -17.75
N PRO A 224 -2.49 10.02 -18.54
CA PRO A 224 -3.95 9.88 -18.39
C PRO A 224 -4.48 8.45 -18.49
N ARG A 225 -3.76 7.51 -19.12
CA ARG A 225 -4.18 6.10 -19.18
C ARG A 225 -4.24 5.44 -17.82
N ASP A 226 -3.55 5.99 -16.80
CA ASP A 226 -3.64 5.50 -15.44
C ASP A 226 -5.08 5.57 -14.94
N ILE A 227 -5.79 6.66 -15.26
CA ILE A 227 -7.24 6.83 -14.97
C ILE A 227 -8.08 5.80 -15.70
N PHE A 228 -7.80 5.54 -16.99
CA PHE A 228 -8.51 4.51 -17.72
C PHE A 228 -8.46 3.15 -17.01
N GLY A 229 -7.26 2.72 -16.59
CA GLY A 229 -7.07 1.45 -15.89
C GLY A 229 -7.82 1.39 -14.57
N ILE A 230 -7.76 2.46 -13.76
CA ILE A 230 -8.45 2.52 -12.48
C ILE A 230 -9.98 2.50 -12.66
N PHE A 231 -10.51 3.33 -13.56
CA PHE A 231 -11.95 3.42 -13.77
C PHE A 231 -12.56 2.20 -14.48
N ARG A 232 -11.76 1.41 -15.18
CA ARG A 232 -12.20 0.07 -15.67
C ARG A 232 -12.61 -0.85 -14.53
N PHE A 233 -12.07 -0.67 -13.34
CA PHE A 233 -12.51 -1.38 -12.13
C PHE A 233 -13.62 -0.62 -11.40
N VAL A 234 -13.39 0.64 -11.08
CA VAL A 234 -14.27 1.43 -10.21
C VAL A 234 -15.63 1.71 -10.88
N LYS A 235 -15.63 2.06 -12.17
CA LYS A 235 -16.85 2.40 -12.95
C LYS A 235 -16.70 1.93 -14.39
N LYS A 236 -16.91 0.63 -14.62
CA LYS A 236 -16.63 -0.04 -15.91
C LYS A 236 -17.28 0.61 -17.13
N ASP A 237 -18.46 1.21 -16.94
CA ASP A 237 -19.26 1.76 -18.03
C ASP A 237 -18.75 3.13 -18.49
N LEU A 238 -17.93 3.81 -17.67
CA LEU A 238 -17.44 5.14 -17.98
C LEU A 238 -16.43 5.13 -19.14
N PHE A 239 -15.51 4.16 -19.14
CA PHE A 239 -14.49 4.01 -20.18
C PHE A 239 -14.46 2.57 -20.71
N THR A 240 -15.12 2.35 -21.82
CA THR A 240 -15.24 0.99 -22.42
C THR A 240 -14.16 0.67 -23.44
N ASN A 241 -13.57 1.69 -24.09
CA ASN A 241 -12.64 1.52 -25.19
C ASN A 241 -11.41 2.41 -25.07
N ILE A 242 -10.23 1.78 -24.98
CA ILE A 242 -8.95 2.47 -24.83
C ILE A 242 -8.60 3.36 -26.03
N ASN A 243 -8.94 2.95 -27.26
CA ASN A 243 -8.61 3.74 -28.44
C ASN A 243 -9.43 5.04 -28.50
N LYS A 244 -10.70 4.98 -28.07
CA LYS A 244 -11.54 6.19 -27.90
C LYS A 244 -10.99 7.09 -26.81
N PHE A 245 -10.60 6.51 -25.68
CA PHE A 245 -9.98 7.22 -24.58
C PHE A 245 -8.69 7.91 -25.00
N ASP A 246 -7.78 7.18 -25.65
CA ASP A 246 -6.51 7.71 -26.15
C ASP A 246 -6.69 8.87 -27.12
N LYS A 247 -7.59 8.72 -28.11
CA LYS A 247 -7.87 9.76 -29.10
C LYS A 247 -8.37 11.04 -28.43
N ARG A 248 -9.12 10.93 -27.32
CA ARG A 248 -9.75 12.06 -26.65
C ARG A 248 -8.85 12.72 -25.62
N TYR A 249 -8.13 11.92 -24.81
CA TYR A 249 -7.46 12.40 -23.59
C TYR A 249 -5.94 12.29 -23.61
N VAL A 250 -5.34 11.53 -24.55
CA VAL A 250 -3.89 11.30 -24.58
C VAL A 250 -3.24 12.07 -25.72
N LYS A 251 -2.20 12.86 -25.39
CA LYS A 251 -1.35 13.51 -26.39
C LYS A 251 -0.19 12.59 -26.74
N LYS A 252 -0.01 12.30 -28.03
CA LYS A 252 1.09 11.48 -28.56
C LYS A 252 1.94 12.31 -29.52
N ASN A 253 3.24 11.99 -29.59
CA ASN A 253 4.12 12.53 -30.64
C ASN A 253 3.93 11.75 -31.96
N SER A 254 4.63 12.16 -33.02
CA SER A 254 4.60 11.52 -34.33
C SER A 254 5.00 10.04 -34.32
N LEU A 255 5.78 9.61 -33.33
CA LEU A 255 6.23 8.23 -33.12
C LEU A 255 5.26 7.40 -32.26
N GLY A 256 4.15 8.00 -31.80
CA GLY A 256 3.14 7.30 -30.98
C GLY A 256 3.41 7.27 -29.48
N PHE A 257 4.51 7.86 -28.99
CA PHE A 257 4.80 7.97 -27.56
C PHE A 257 3.87 8.98 -26.89
N ILE A 258 3.42 8.66 -25.67
CA ILE A 258 2.60 9.56 -24.86
C ILE A 258 3.50 10.67 -24.32
N ILE A 259 3.15 11.91 -24.65
CA ILE A 259 3.87 13.12 -24.23
C ILE A 259 3.04 14.06 -23.35
N GLY A 260 1.81 13.68 -23.01
CA GLY A 260 0.94 14.49 -22.17
C GLY A 260 -0.54 14.11 -22.28
N SER A 261 -1.36 15.03 -21.83
CA SER A 261 -2.82 14.94 -21.79
C SER A 261 -3.48 15.92 -22.74
N ARG A 262 -4.77 15.67 -23.02
CA ARG A 262 -5.70 16.55 -23.74
C ARG A 262 -7.02 16.58 -22.98
N ASN A 263 -7.78 17.65 -23.16
CA ASN A 263 -9.14 17.78 -22.63
C ASN A 263 -9.24 17.42 -21.13
N GLU A 264 -8.24 17.84 -20.34
CA GLU A 264 -8.13 17.50 -18.91
C GLU A 264 -9.36 17.91 -18.12
N LYS A 265 -9.90 19.11 -18.39
CA LYS A 265 -11.11 19.59 -17.74
C LYS A 265 -12.30 18.67 -18.01
N GLU A 266 -12.52 18.29 -19.27
CA GLU A 266 -13.58 17.36 -19.64
C GLU A 266 -13.42 16.00 -18.95
N LEU A 267 -12.18 15.47 -18.89
CA LEU A 267 -11.89 14.22 -18.19
C LEU A 267 -12.21 14.33 -16.69
N THR A 268 -11.81 15.45 -16.08
CA THR A 268 -12.09 15.72 -14.66
C THR A 268 -13.59 15.84 -14.41
N ASP A 269 -14.31 16.61 -15.22
CA ASP A 269 -15.76 16.76 -15.10
C ASP A 269 -16.49 15.43 -15.27
N LEU A 270 -15.99 14.55 -16.16
CA LEU A 270 -16.57 13.25 -16.43
C LEU A 270 -16.39 12.25 -15.25
N ILE A 271 -15.24 12.28 -14.58
CA ILE A 271 -14.95 11.36 -13.46
C ILE A 271 -15.43 11.89 -12.10
N SER A 272 -15.63 13.23 -11.98
CA SER A 272 -15.95 13.87 -10.70
C SER A 272 -17.18 13.31 -9.97
N PRO A 273 -18.27 12.84 -10.62
CA PRO A 273 -19.38 12.23 -9.93
C PRO A 273 -19.04 10.91 -9.17
N ASN A 274 -17.93 10.28 -9.57
CA ASN A 274 -17.45 9.04 -8.95
C ASN A 274 -16.08 9.23 -8.30
N LEU A 275 -15.74 10.48 -7.92
CA LEU A 275 -14.45 10.84 -7.34
C LEU A 275 -14.67 11.56 -6.01
N ILE A 276 -14.13 11.01 -4.94
CA ILE A 276 -14.08 11.66 -3.63
C ILE A 276 -12.64 12.05 -3.35
N VAL A 277 -12.42 13.34 -3.16
CA VAL A 277 -11.09 13.88 -2.85
C VAL A 277 -11.08 14.36 -1.40
N ARG A 278 -10.05 13.95 -0.67
CA ARG A 278 -9.73 14.49 0.67
C ARG A 278 -8.36 15.10 0.62
N THR A 279 -8.32 16.40 0.74
CA THR A 279 -7.07 17.17 0.61
C THR A 279 -6.18 16.96 1.84
N LYS A 280 -4.90 17.28 1.68
CA LYS A 280 -3.95 17.22 2.79
C LYS A 280 -4.33 18.21 3.89
N GLU A 281 -4.90 19.34 3.52
CA GLU A 281 -5.33 20.41 4.44
C GLU A 281 -6.49 19.94 5.33
N GLU A 282 -7.49 19.25 4.76
CA GLU A 282 -8.60 18.67 5.53
C GLU A 282 -8.12 17.63 6.56
N VAL A 283 -7.14 16.81 6.15
CA VAL A 283 -6.56 15.76 7.02
C VAL A 283 -5.58 16.37 8.03
N SER A 284 -4.79 17.36 7.62
CA SER A 284 -3.70 17.93 8.42
C SER A 284 -4.18 18.78 9.63
N SER A 285 -5.44 19.22 9.63
CA SER A 285 -6.01 19.90 10.82
C SER A 285 -5.96 19.02 12.09
N HIS A 286 -5.83 17.72 11.93
CA HIS A 286 -5.75 16.72 13.01
C HIS A 286 -4.34 16.14 13.20
N LEU A 287 -3.36 16.57 12.38
CA LEU A 287 -1.98 16.09 12.44
C LEU A 287 -1.03 17.22 12.87
N PRO A 288 0.08 16.91 13.53
CA PRO A 288 1.13 17.89 13.79
C PRO A 288 1.70 18.44 12.47
N LYS A 289 2.15 19.70 12.50
CA LYS A 289 2.75 20.33 11.33
C LYS A 289 4.01 19.59 10.91
N LEU A 290 4.11 19.26 9.63
CA LEU A 290 5.34 18.71 9.07
C LEU A 290 6.38 19.83 8.97
N ILE A 291 7.51 19.65 9.66
CA ILE A 291 8.70 20.51 9.56
C ILE A 291 9.70 19.80 8.67
N VAL A 292 10.05 20.41 7.55
CA VAL A 292 11.06 19.89 6.60
C VAL A 292 12.34 20.69 6.77
N SER A 293 13.43 20.03 7.10
CA SER A 293 14.76 20.62 7.20
C SER A 293 15.75 19.87 6.31
N GLN A 294 16.46 20.61 5.46
CA GLN A 294 17.53 20.06 4.63
C GLN A 294 18.86 20.31 5.30
N LYS A 295 19.67 19.26 5.41
CA LYS A 295 21.04 19.34 5.92
C LYS A 295 22.00 19.02 4.79
N TYR A 296 23.06 19.78 4.68
CA TYR A 296 24.09 19.64 3.67
C TYR A 296 25.43 19.31 4.34
N CYS A 297 26.18 18.43 3.72
CA CYS A 297 27.56 18.12 4.08
C CYS A 297 28.41 18.04 2.83
N ASN A 298 29.68 18.36 2.94
CA ASN A 298 30.65 18.22 1.85
C ASN A 298 31.21 16.81 1.82
N LEU A 299 31.69 16.37 0.66
CA LEU A 299 32.49 15.18 0.57
C LEU A 299 33.87 15.49 1.14
N GLY A 300 34.54 14.49 1.74
CA GLY A 300 35.94 14.61 2.11
C GLY A 300 36.82 14.72 0.84
N PRO A 301 38.04 15.25 0.96
CA PRO A 301 38.88 15.55 -0.22
C PRO A 301 39.18 14.34 -1.11
N LYS A 302 39.42 13.16 -0.52
CA LYS A 302 39.67 11.93 -1.28
C LYS A 302 38.40 11.43 -1.98
N THR A 303 37.26 11.48 -1.27
CA THR A 303 35.96 11.08 -1.80
C THR A 303 35.48 12.03 -2.89
N GLN A 304 35.77 13.34 -2.76
CA GLN A 304 35.51 14.33 -3.80
C GLN A 304 36.28 14.00 -5.07
N LYS A 305 37.58 13.71 -4.95
CA LYS A 305 38.39 13.35 -6.11
C LYS A 305 37.89 12.09 -6.82
N ALA A 306 37.50 11.06 -6.08
CA ALA A 306 36.91 9.84 -6.65
C ALA A 306 35.53 10.10 -7.31
N SER A 307 34.77 10.99 -6.74
CA SER A 307 33.51 11.44 -7.33
C SER A 307 33.68 12.19 -8.63
N ASP A 308 34.65 13.12 -8.69
CA ASP A 308 35.01 13.90 -9.88
C ASP A 308 35.47 12.97 -11.01
N GLN A 309 36.33 11.99 -10.70
CA GLN A 309 36.76 10.96 -11.64
C GLN A 309 35.56 10.17 -12.20
N LEU A 310 34.62 9.71 -11.35
CA LEU A 310 33.42 9.01 -11.80
C LEU A 310 32.55 9.88 -12.73
N LEU A 311 32.41 11.16 -12.42
CA LEU A 311 31.65 12.09 -13.24
C LEU A 311 32.25 12.32 -14.62
N GLU A 312 33.62 12.42 -14.71
CA GLU A 312 34.35 12.49 -15.97
C GLU A 312 34.12 11.23 -16.80
N GLU A 313 34.30 10.05 -16.21
CA GLU A 313 34.09 8.78 -16.89
C GLU A 313 32.65 8.59 -17.39
N ILE A 314 31.66 9.06 -16.63
CA ILE A 314 30.26 9.08 -17.05
C ILE A 314 30.05 10.04 -18.23
N ALA A 315 30.69 11.20 -18.21
CA ALA A 315 30.59 12.16 -19.30
C ALA A 315 31.19 11.59 -20.60
N ASP A 316 32.37 10.95 -20.53
CA ASP A 316 32.99 10.30 -21.67
C ASP A 316 32.15 9.17 -22.26
N LEU A 317 31.56 8.31 -21.41
CA LEU A 317 30.65 7.26 -21.85
C LEU A 317 29.39 7.80 -22.51
N LYS A 318 28.82 8.89 -22.01
CA LYS A 318 27.67 9.58 -22.63
C LYS A 318 28.02 10.16 -24.00
N ALA A 319 29.19 10.77 -24.13
CA ALA A 319 29.66 11.29 -25.43
C ALA A 319 29.83 10.15 -26.46
N GLN A 320 30.38 8.99 -26.02
CA GLN A 320 30.46 7.79 -26.86
C GLN A 320 29.05 7.27 -27.25
N GLN A 321 28.10 7.26 -26.32
CA GLN A 321 26.72 6.82 -26.57
C GLN A 321 26.03 7.74 -27.56
N GLU A 322 26.19 9.07 -27.42
CA GLU A 322 25.68 10.06 -28.35
C GLU A 322 26.25 9.90 -29.76
N ALA A 323 27.57 9.71 -29.89
CA ALA A 323 28.22 9.47 -31.19
C ALA A 323 27.75 8.14 -31.85
N MET A 324 27.32 7.17 -31.08
CA MET A 324 26.72 5.94 -31.61
C MET A 324 25.29 6.15 -32.06
N MET A 325 24.51 7.05 -31.42
CA MET A 325 23.11 7.31 -31.76
C MET A 325 22.92 7.76 -33.21
N ASP A 326 23.88 8.47 -33.78
CA ASP A 326 23.85 8.93 -35.18
C ASP A 326 23.79 7.77 -36.19
N ARG A 327 24.11 6.54 -35.76
CA ARG A 327 24.06 5.33 -36.59
C ARG A 327 22.68 4.66 -36.58
N PHE A 328 21.76 5.09 -35.73
CA PHE A 328 20.46 4.48 -35.55
C PHE A 328 19.33 5.47 -35.82
N LYS A 329 18.20 4.97 -36.33
CA LYS A 329 17.01 5.79 -36.62
C LYS A 329 16.29 6.26 -35.35
N ASN A 330 16.38 5.47 -34.30
CA ASN A 330 15.73 5.76 -33.01
C ASN A 330 16.37 4.94 -31.88
N ILE A 331 16.00 5.26 -30.64
CA ILE A 331 16.52 4.61 -29.44
C ILE A 331 16.17 3.12 -29.34
N ASP A 332 15.01 2.70 -29.90
CA ASP A 332 14.57 1.30 -29.85
C ASP A 332 15.42 0.42 -30.78
N GLU A 333 15.92 0.98 -31.87
CA GLU A 333 16.88 0.34 -32.76
C GLU A 333 18.26 0.28 -32.11
N ALA A 334 18.71 1.36 -31.49
CA ALA A 334 19.97 1.43 -30.74
C ALA A 334 20.02 0.38 -29.61
N ARG A 335 18.96 0.21 -28.86
CA ARG A 335 18.84 -0.79 -27.78
C ARG A 335 18.88 -2.25 -28.24
N LYS A 336 18.82 -2.54 -29.55
CA LYS A 336 19.05 -3.88 -30.10
C LYS A 336 20.54 -4.14 -30.37
N ASN A 337 21.38 -3.10 -30.33
CA ASN A 337 22.81 -3.20 -30.52
C ASN A 337 23.52 -3.55 -29.22
N GLU A 338 24.36 -4.57 -29.22
CA GLU A 338 25.07 -5.03 -28.01
C GLU A 338 26.03 -4.00 -27.43
N ASP A 339 26.75 -3.27 -28.30
CA ASP A 339 27.75 -2.29 -27.85
C ASP A 339 27.08 -1.05 -27.26
N PHE A 340 25.95 -0.62 -27.83
CA PHE A 340 25.14 0.43 -27.24
C PHE A 340 24.61 0.04 -25.85
N ASN A 341 24.10 -1.19 -25.69
CA ASN A 341 23.62 -1.69 -24.40
C ASN A 341 24.76 -1.84 -23.37
N LYS A 342 25.97 -2.23 -23.80
CA LYS A 342 27.13 -2.28 -22.90
C LYS A 342 27.46 -0.88 -22.34
N ILE A 343 27.49 0.14 -23.20
CA ILE A 343 27.74 1.53 -22.77
C ILE A 343 26.62 2.02 -21.86
N ASP A 344 25.34 1.79 -22.20
CA ASP A 344 24.19 2.17 -21.38
C ASP A 344 24.25 1.55 -19.98
N ASN A 345 24.58 0.27 -19.90
CA ASN A 345 24.77 -0.45 -18.62
C ASN A 345 25.97 0.10 -17.82
N LEU A 346 27.09 0.45 -18.47
CA LEU A 346 28.24 1.05 -17.81
C LEU A 346 27.90 2.43 -17.24
N ILE A 347 27.17 3.25 -17.98
CA ILE A 347 26.68 4.56 -17.50
C ILE A 347 25.82 4.37 -16.25
N LEU A 348 24.82 3.47 -16.30
CA LEU A 348 23.94 3.19 -15.17
C LEU A 348 24.71 2.70 -13.94
N MET A 349 25.68 1.80 -14.15
CA MET A 349 26.52 1.27 -13.09
C MET A 349 27.36 2.37 -12.43
N LYS A 350 28.06 3.19 -13.23
CA LYS A 350 28.88 4.29 -12.69
C LYS A 350 28.05 5.39 -12.03
N GLN A 351 26.87 5.68 -12.55
CA GLN A 351 25.90 6.58 -11.88
C GLN A 351 25.47 6.03 -10.51
N THR A 352 25.30 4.71 -10.39
CA THR A 352 25.00 4.08 -9.11
C THR A 352 26.17 4.22 -8.15
N PHE A 353 27.40 3.97 -8.60
CA PHE A 353 28.60 4.15 -7.77
C PHE A 353 28.77 5.60 -7.30
N ALA A 354 28.53 6.58 -8.17
CA ALA A 354 28.57 7.99 -7.77
C ALA A 354 27.53 8.33 -6.68
N GLN A 355 26.32 7.78 -6.79
CA GLN A 355 25.27 7.94 -5.77
C GLN A 355 25.65 7.26 -4.45
N GLU A 356 26.23 6.06 -4.50
CA GLU A 356 26.66 5.32 -3.32
C GLU A 356 27.82 6.02 -2.63
N LEU A 357 28.82 6.48 -3.40
CA LEU A 357 29.95 7.24 -2.90
C LEU A 357 29.54 8.55 -2.24
N ALA A 358 28.52 9.22 -2.75
CA ALA A 358 27.97 10.43 -2.15
C ALA A 358 27.30 10.20 -0.77
N ILE A 359 27.03 8.94 -0.41
CA ILE A 359 26.54 8.57 0.92
C ILE A 359 27.74 8.13 1.78
N THR A 360 28.41 7.07 1.36
CA THR A 360 29.62 6.51 1.99
C THR A 360 30.31 5.55 1.03
N ASP A 361 31.65 5.54 1.03
CA ASP A 361 32.44 4.58 0.24
C ASP A 361 32.32 3.13 0.75
N GLU A 362 31.76 2.95 1.96
CA GLU A 362 31.47 1.63 2.52
C GLU A 362 30.43 0.86 1.68
N LEU A 363 29.51 1.57 1.02
CA LEU A 363 28.57 0.95 0.08
C LEU A 363 29.29 0.27 -1.08
N LEU A 364 30.34 0.89 -1.61
CA LEU A 364 31.17 0.31 -2.66
C LEU A 364 32.09 -0.80 -2.13
N ARG A 365 32.57 -0.64 -0.89
CA ARG A 365 33.49 -1.62 -0.24
C ARG A 365 32.76 -2.92 0.06
N PHE A 366 31.54 -2.86 0.60
CA PHE A 366 30.74 -4.02 0.99
C PHE A 366 29.71 -4.44 -0.07
N GLY A 367 29.65 -3.72 -1.20
CA GLY A 367 28.80 -4.06 -2.33
C GLY A 367 29.23 -5.34 -3.04
N ASP A 368 28.28 -5.96 -3.74
CA ASP A 368 28.50 -7.21 -4.48
C ASP A 368 29.41 -7.04 -5.71
N SER A 369 29.58 -5.80 -6.20
CA SER A 369 30.36 -5.50 -7.40
C SER A 369 31.82 -5.18 -7.08
N ASN A 370 32.74 -5.95 -7.64
CA ASN A 370 34.16 -5.63 -7.55
C ASN A 370 34.56 -4.36 -8.34
N ALA A 371 33.76 -3.97 -9.34
CA ALA A 371 34.04 -2.79 -10.17
C ALA A 371 33.97 -1.45 -9.41
N GLY A 372 33.17 -1.38 -8.35
CA GLY A 372 33.09 -0.17 -7.51
C GLY A 372 34.27 0.01 -6.53
N LYS A 373 35.03 -1.05 -6.28
CA LYS A 373 36.10 -1.04 -5.25
C LYS A 373 37.26 -0.10 -5.59
N GLU A 374 37.45 0.23 -6.85
CA GLU A 374 38.49 1.18 -7.30
C GLU A 374 38.26 2.62 -6.79
N TYR A 375 36.99 2.96 -6.46
CA TYR A 375 36.61 4.27 -5.93
C TYR A 375 36.56 4.33 -4.40
N VAL A 376 36.89 3.25 -3.70
CA VAL A 376 36.90 3.21 -2.24
C VAL A 376 38.10 4.02 -1.70
N THR A 377 37.78 5.03 -0.90
CA THR A 377 38.79 5.99 -0.41
C THR A 377 39.23 5.72 1.02
N ASN A 378 38.47 4.93 1.77
CA ASN A 378 38.62 4.72 3.22
C ASN A 378 38.59 6.03 4.02
N GLU A 379 37.89 7.03 3.49
CA GLU A 379 37.70 8.30 4.15
C GLU A 379 36.39 8.25 4.96
N LYS A 380 36.40 8.84 6.14
CA LYS A 380 35.21 8.89 7.01
C LYS A 380 34.09 9.72 6.36
N SER A 381 32.91 9.14 6.21
CA SER A 381 31.80 9.84 5.58
C SER A 381 31.24 10.93 6.50
N GLN A 382 31.28 12.17 6.05
CA GLN A 382 30.66 13.30 6.76
C GLN A 382 29.15 13.17 6.83
N LYS A 383 28.53 12.51 5.84
CA LYS A 383 27.07 12.26 5.84
C LYS A 383 26.68 11.28 6.93
N ILE A 384 27.45 10.23 7.15
CA ILE A 384 27.21 9.28 8.25
C ILE A 384 27.40 9.96 9.61
N GLU A 385 28.43 10.80 9.77
CA GLU A 385 28.62 11.54 11.03
C GLU A 385 27.47 12.49 11.31
N LEU A 386 27.05 13.28 10.31
CA LEU A 386 25.90 14.17 10.46
C LEU A 386 24.61 13.40 10.78
N PHE A 387 24.43 12.23 10.19
CA PHE A 387 23.32 11.35 10.51
C PHE A 387 23.35 10.90 11.98
N LEU A 388 24.49 10.46 12.48
CA LEU A 388 24.67 10.02 13.87
C LEU A 388 24.42 11.16 14.85
N ASP A 389 24.90 12.37 14.58
CA ASP A 389 24.68 13.54 15.41
C ASP A 389 23.19 13.93 15.45
N LEU A 390 22.48 13.84 14.32
CA LEU A 390 21.04 14.08 14.27
C LEU A 390 20.27 13.03 15.07
N VAL A 391 20.62 11.75 14.93
CA VAL A 391 20.01 10.67 15.72
C VAL A 391 20.24 10.89 17.22
N GLU A 392 21.45 11.25 17.62
CA GLU A 392 21.80 11.56 19.02
C GLU A 392 20.93 12.69 19.59
N SER A 393 20.79 13.77 18.82
CA SER A 393 19.95 14.90 19.22
C SER A 393 18.49 14.48 19.42
N ILE A 394 17.92 13.74 18.46
CA ILE A 394 16.51 13.31 18.51
C ILE A 394 16.27 12.34 19.68
N LEU A 395 17.17 11.37 19.85
CA LEU A 395 17.05 10.40 20.96
C LEU A 395 17.21 11.06 22.34
N SER A 396 18.05 12.11 22.45
CA SER A 396 18.23 12.85 23.69
C SER A 396 16.95 13.63 24.12
N GLU A 397 16.08 13.95 23.16
CA GLU A 397 14.78 14.57 23.40
C GLU A 397 13.69 13.53 23.71
N GLY A 398 14.03 12.23 23.75
CA GLY A 398 13.08 11.13 23.98
C GLY A 398 12.21 10.79 22.77
N GLU A 399 12.55 11.30 21.61
CA GLU A 399 11.81 11.13 20.37
C GLU A 399 12.28 9.87 19.60
N LYS A 400 11.46 9.37 18.69
CA LYS A 400 11.75 8.21 17.83
C LYS A 400 12.19 8.64 16.44
N VAL A 401 13.04 7.82 15.81
CA VAL A 401 13.63 8.09 14.49
C VAL A 401 13.19 7.06 13.47
N VAL A 402 12.68 7.52 12.33
CA VAL A 402 12.43 6.69 11.15
C VAL A 402 13.44 7.06 10.07
N VAL A 403 14.22 6.09 9.61
CA VAL A 403 15.26 6.27 8.59
C VAL A 403 14.84 5.60 7.30
N PHE A 404 14.84 6.35 6.20
CA PHE A 404 14.62 5.80 4.86
C PHE A 404 15.91 5.74 4.07
N SER A 405 16.14 4.62 3.41
CA SER A 405 17.26 4.45 2.49
C SER A 405 16.84 3.71 1.23
N LYS A 406 17.32 4.19 0.08
CA LYS A 406 17.19 3.48 -1.20
C LYS A 406 18.00 2.17 -1.21
N TYR A 407 19.15 2.15 -0.54
CA TYR A 407 20.11 1.06 -0.58
C TYR A 407 19.91 0.12 0.60
N ARG A 408 19.65 -1.16 0.31
CA ARG A 408 19.49 -2.17 1.35
C ARG A 408 20.78 -2.42 2.13
N SER A 409 21.92 -2.42 1.44
CA SER A 409 23.25 -2.58 2.05
C SER A 409 23.57 -1.48 3.06
N LEU A 410 23.00 -0.28 2.90
CA LEU A 410 23.17 0.81 3.86
C LEU A 410 22.58 0.48 5.24
N GLN A 411 21.53 -0.37 5.33
CA GLN A 411 20.96 -0.76 6.63
C GLN A 411 22.05 -1.39 7.53
N ASN A 412 22.79 -2.36 7.02
CA ASN A 412 23.85 -3.03 7.79
C ASN A 412 24.99 -2.07 8.17
N ILE A 413 25.31 -1.11 7.30
CA ILE A 413 26.33 -0.09 7.55
C ILE A 413 25.85 0.84 8.67
N LEU A 414 24.60 1.31 8.61
CA LEU A 414 24.03 2.16 9.65
C LEU A 414 23.92 1.43 10.99
N ASP A 415 23.57 0.14 10.99
CA ASP A 415 23.54 -0.67 12.21
C ASP A 415 24.91 -0.68 12.88
N MET A 416 25.96 -0.98 12.15
CA MET A 416 27.33 -0.98 12.65
C MET A 416 27.74 0.38 13.26
N HIS A 417 27.40 1.48 12.58
CA HIS A 417 27.72 2.82 13.09
C HIS A 417 26.87 3.21 14.31
N LEU A 418 25.58 2.86 14.31
CA LEU A 418 24.67 3.13 15.42
C LEU A 418 25.03 2.31 16.66
N GLU A 419 25.33 1.02 16.52
CA GLU A 419 25.77 0.15 17.62
C GLU A 419 27.12 0.60 18.22
N ASN A 420 28.03 1.09 17.38
CA ASN A 420 29.31 1.65 17.84
C ASN A 420 29.12 2.97 18.62
N ARG A 421 28.18 3.84 18.19
CA ARG A 421 27.91 5.13 18.82
C ARG A 421 27.05 4.99 20.08
N PHE A 422 26.01 4.14 20.01
CA PHE A 422 24.98 3.96 21.04
C PHE A 422 24.96 2.52 21.55
N LYS A 423 25.75 2.20 22.56
CA LYS A 423 25.86 0.85 23.10
C LYS A 423 24.49 0.31 23.57
N GLY A 424 24.10 -0.85 23.07
CA GLY A 424 22.88 -1.53 23.47
C GLY A 424 21.61 -0.99 22.82
N ILE A 425 21.72 -0.15 21.78
CA ILE A 425 20.57 0.32 21.02
C ILE A 425 19.87 -0.84 20.31
N LYS A 426 18.52 -0.80 20.33
CA LYS A 426 17.70 -1.77 19.60
C LYS A 426 17.10 -1.08 18.37
N ILE A 427 17.28 -1.69 17.21
CA ILE A 427 16.90 -1.12 15.92
C ILE A 427 15.88 -2.05 15.25
N CYS A 428 14.78 -1.50 14.78
CA CYS A 428 13.81 -2.19 13.92
C CYS A 428 14.19 -2.03 12.45
N HIS A 429 13.86 -3.04 11.63
CA HIS A 429 14.16 -3.02 10.21
C HIS A 429 12.94 -3.37 9.36
N ILE A 430 12.83 -2.71 8.20
CA ILE A 430 11.89 -3.11 7.15
C ILE A 430 12.60 -3.15 5.80
N ASN A 431 12.61 -4.32 5.18
CA ASN A 431 13.19 -4.50 3.85
C ASN A 431 12.36 -5.47 2.98
N GLY A 432 12.72 -5.54 1.70
CA GLY A 432 11.99 -6.32 0.69
C GLY A 432 12.00 -7.85 0.89
N MET A 433 12.88 -8.38 1.74
CA MET A 433 12.98 -9.83 1.98
C MET A 433 12.12 -10.30 3.16
N MET A 434 11.60 -9.36 3.95
CA MET A 434 10.75 -9.70 5.09
C MET A 434 9.34 -10.04 4.62
N ASP A 435 8.76 -11.08 5.22
CA ASP A 435 7.33 -11.37 5.08
C ASP A 435 6.46 -10.31 5.79
N SER A 436 5.17 -10.33 5.50
CA SER A 436 4.24 -9.33 6.03
C SER A 436 4.06 -9.41 7.54
N GLU A 437 4.17 -10.62 8.14
CA GLU A 437 4.04 -10.80 9.60
C GLU A 437 5.24 -10.20 10.33
N LYS A 438 6.46 -10.47 9.85
CA LYS A 438 7.68 -9.88 10.42
C LYS A 438 7.70 -8.37 10.29
N ARG A 439 7.26 -7.81 9.16
CA ARG A 439 7.14 -6.35 8.99
C ARG A 439 6.18 -5.76 10.01
N PHE A 440 4.99 -6.33 10.13
CA PHE A 440 4.00 -5.88 11.09
C PHE A 440 4.55 -5.90 12.52
N GLU A 441 5.27 -6.96 12.90
CA GLU A 441 5.90 -7.07 14.21
C GLU A 441 6.97 -5.98 14.45
N GLN A 442 7.81 -5.67 13.45
CA GLN A 442 8.79 -4.59 13.55
C GLN A 442 8.13 -3.22 13.76
N VAL A 443 7.06 -2.93 13.01
CA VAL A 443 6.29 -1.69 13.17
C VAL A 443 5.63 -1.65 14.55
N ARG A 444 5.09 -2.77 15.03
CA ARG A 444 4.47 -2.89 16.34
C ARG A 444 5.48 -2.64 17.46
N LEU A 445 6.64 -3.29 17.41
CA LEU A 445 7.71 -3.09 18.38
C LEU A 445 8.15 -1.62 18.43
N PHE A 446 8.35 -1.01 17.26
CA PHE A 446 8.69 0.41 17.17
C PHE A 446 7.61 1.32 17.74
N ASN A 447 6.33 1.08 17.44
CA ASN A 447 5.23 1.94 17.90
C ASN A 447 4.89 1.76 19.38
N GLU A 448 4.86 0.52 19.87
CA GLU A 448 4.26 0.16 21.17
C GLU A 448 5.28 0.04 22.31
N THR A 449 6.59 -0.02 22.01
CA THR A 449 7.62 -0.18 23.04
C THR A 449 8.54 1.02 23.08
N ASN A 450 9.13 1.30 24.26
CA ASN A 450 10.12 2.34 24.44
C ASN A 450 11.57 1.83 24.23
N ASP A 451 11.75 0.53 23.99
CA ASP A 451 13.05 -0.08 23.79
C ASP A 451 13.57 0.12 22.37
N TYR A 452 12.64 0.25 21.39
CA TYR A 452 12.95 0.38 19.98
C TYR A 452 12.62 1.80 19.50
N ASN A 453 13.66 2.65 19.50
CA ASN A 453 13.49 4.07 19.16
C ASN A 453 13.97 4.42 17.75
N ILE A 454 14.57 3.47 17.04
CA ILE A 454 15.00 3.63 15.64
C ILE A 454 14.38 2.53 14.79
N ILE A 455 13.87 2.91 13.62
CA ILE A 455 13.49 1.98 12.57
C ILE A 455 14.13 2.38 11.25
N ILE A 456 14.85 1.46 10.60
CA ILE A 456 15.50 1.68 9.31
C ILE A 456 14.73 0.93 8.22
N MET A 457 14.34 1.65 7.17
CA MET A 457 13.47 1.12 6.13
C MET A 457 14.11 1.29 4.75
N SER A 458 13.95 0.27 3.91
CA SER A 458 14.20 0.38 2.48
C SER A 458 12.93 0.82 1.72
N ASN A 459 13.00 0.92 0.40
CA ASN A 459 11.83 1.21 -0.46
C ASN A 459 10.63 0.30 -0.20
N ALA A 460 10.84 -0.88 0.38
CA ALA A 460 9.76 -1.79 0.76
C ALA A 460 8.88 -1.25 1.89
N GLY A 461 9.41 -0.36 2.73
CA GLY A 461 8.67 0.33 3.80
C GLY A 461 8.15 1.70 3.40
N ALA A 462 8.39 2.15 2.15
CA ALA A 462 7.98 3.48 1.71
C ALA A 462 6.47 3.63 1.48
N GLU A 463 5.72 2.54 1.46
CA GLU A 463 4.28 2.55 1.20
C GLU A 463 3.52 1.70 2.21
N GLY A 464 2.53 2.30 2.85
CA GLY A 464 1.50 1.62 3.62
C GLY A 464 1.81 1.28 5.06
N GLU A 465 2.97 1.66 5.59
CA GLU A 465 3.27 1.46 7.01
C GLU A 465 2.65 2.59 7.86
N HIS A 466 2.05 2.23 8.98
CA HIS A 466 1.43 3.19 9.90
C HIS A 466 2.31 3.44 11.11
N PHE A 467 2.79 4.67 11.22
CA PHE A 467 3.56 5.15 12.36
C PHE A 467 2.73 6.13 13.20
N MET A 468 3.10 6.28 14.47
CA MET A 468 2.48 7.28 15.34
C MET A 468 2.77 8.71 14.83
N PRO A 469 1.87 9.70 15.09
CA PRO A 469 1.95 11.02 14.47
C PRO A 469 3.15 11.89 14.86
N SER A 470 3.88 11.57 15.94
CA SER A 470 4.99 12.38 16.48
C SER A 470 6.36 11.75 16.17
N LEU A 471 6.72 11.59 14.90
CA LEU A 471 7.97 10.94 14.53
C LEU A 471 8.90 11.85 13.74
N ASN A 472 10.20 11.67 13.95
CA ASN A 472 11.26 12.29 13.17
C ASN A 472 11.69 11.38 12.01
N PHE A 473 11.56 11.86 10.77
CA PHE A 473 11.95 11.13 9.58
C PHE A 473 13.29 11.64 9.06
N LEU A 474 14.24 10.73 8.90
CA LEU A 474 15.53 10.95 8.25
C LEU A 474 15.61 10.17 6.93
N ASN A 475 15.91 10.89 5.84
CA ASN A 475 15.99 10.34 4.48
C ASN A 475 17.33 10.64 3.82
#